data_e41c3271eedde36d6ccbf0c483dc03e6
#
_entry.id   e41c3271eedde36d6ccbf0c483dc03e6
#
_cell.length_a   1.000
_cell.length_b   1.000
_cell.length_c   1.000
_cell.angle_alpha   90.00
_cell.angle_beta   90.00
_cell.angle_gamma   90.00
#
_symmetry.space_group_name_H-M   'P 1'
#
loop_
_entity.id
_entity.type
_entity.pdbx_description
1 polymer ?
#
loop_
_entity_poly.entity_id
_entity_poly.type
_entity_poly.pdbx_seq_one_letter_code
_entity_poly.pdbx_strand_id
1 'polypeptide(L)'
;MTPLQLTPQWTGSILDVGGGGEGIIGRLYGQQVIAIDNCQEELDEAPDGFQKIWMDACHMTFPAEQFDHVTFFYSLMYLDRESQKKALQEAYRVLKPGGQLHLWDAEIEKAYPEPFVVELDIQLPTEEIHTGYGVVSDVV
;
A
#
# COMPACT_ATOMS: atom_id res chain seq x y z
N MET A 1 7.05 -2.77 -22.05
CA MET A 1 7.07 -2.05 -20.76
C MET A 1 8.12 -2.68 -19.87
N THR A 2 8.99 -1.89 -19.31
CA THR A 2 10.00 -2.38 -18.37
C THR A 2 9.31 -2.72 -17.04
N PRO A 3 9.53 -3.92 -16.50
CA PRO A 3 8.98 -4.27 -15.20
C PRO A 3 9.51 -3.36 -14.08
N LEU A 4 8.64 -3.08 -13.10
CA LEU A 4 9.07 -2.46 -11.86
C LEU A 4 9.82 -3.51 -11.03
N GLN A 5 11.10 -3.28 -10.81
CA GLN A 5 11.94 -4.21 -10.06
C GLN A 5 12.01 -3.79 -8.60
N LEU A 6 11.71 -4.72 -7.71
CA LEU A 6 11.77 -4.51 -6.27
C LEU A 6 12.64 -5.58 -5.62
N THR A 7 13.57 -5.13 -4.81
CA THR A 7 14.43 -6.00 -4.01
C THR A 7 14.41 -5.54 -2.56
N PRO A 8 14.51 -6.46 -1.56
CA PRO A 8 14.54 -6.05 -0.17
C PRO A 8 15.77 -5.19 0.13
N GLN A 9 15.54 -4.02 0.71
CA GLN A 9 16.62 -3.07 1.04
C GLN A 9 16.51 -2.57 2.48
N TRP A 10 15.33 -2.72 3.11
CA TRP A 10 15.06 -2.10 4.41
C TRP A 10 15.10 -3.11 5.53
N THR A 11 15.54 -2.64 6.68
CA THR A 11 15.44 -3.38 7.94
C THR A 11 14.39 -2.69 8.82
N GLY A 12 13.90 -3.41 9.83
CA GLY A 12 12.94 -2.88 10.76
C GLY A 12 11.50 -3.12 10.36
N SER A 13 10.59 -2.50 11.09
CA SER A 13 9.16 -2.70 10.93
C SER A 13 8.58 -1.85 9.80
N ILE A 14 7.65 -2.44 9.05
CA ILE A 14 7.02 -1.80 7.90
C ILE A 14 5.51 -1.86 8.07
N LEU A 15 4.86 -0.70 7.96
CA LEU A 15 3.40 -0.62 7.84
C LEU A 15 3.06 -0.40 6.37
N ASP A 16 2.34 -1.33 5.78
CA ASP A 16 1.88 -1.21 4.39
C ASP A 16 0.41 -0.79 4.37
N VAL A 17 0.17 0.45 4.00
CA VAL A 17 -1.17 1.05 3.99
C VAL A 17 -1.89 0.73 2.69
N GLY A 18 -3.01 0.03 2.78
CA GLY A 18 -3.69 -0.51 1.60
C GLY A 18 -3.00 -1.76 1.06
N GLY A 19 -2.42 -2.54 1.96
CA GLY A 19 -1.54 -3.67 1.61
C GLY A 19 -2.23 -5.00 1.37
N GLY A 20 -3.56 -5.02 1.22
CA GLY A 20 -4.29 -6.23 0.83
C GLY A 20 -4.11 -6.58 -0.64
N GLY A 21 -4.97 -7.46 -1.17
CA GLY A 21 -4.93 -7.87 -2.57
C GLY A 21 -3.66 -8.64 -2.92
N GLU A 22 -2.87 -8.12 -3.86
CA GLU A 22 -1.62 -8.77 -4.27
C GLU A 22 -0.57 -8.81 -3.16
N GLY A 23 -0.61 -7.87 -2.21
CA GLY A 23 0.29 -7.85 -1.07
C GLY A 23 1.77 -7.76 -1.45
N ILE A 24 2.11 -6.91 -2.40
CA ILE A 24 3.46 -6.82 -2.96
C ILE A 24 4.52 -6.58 -1.89
N ILE A 25 4.31 -5.62 -1.02
CA ILE A 25 5.27 -5.29 0.05
C ILE A 25 5.37 -6.44 1.05
N GLY A 26 4.24 -7.06 1.39
CA GLY A 26 4.23 -8.24 2.25
C GLY A 26 4.96 -9.44 1.64
N ARG A 27 4.81 -9.68 0.34
CA ARG A 27 5.57 -10.72 -0.37
C ARG A 27 7.06 -10.46 -0.32
N LEU A 28 7.45 -9.19 -0.43
CA LEU A 28 8.86 -8.79 -0.49
C LEU A 28 9.55 -8.85 0.87
N TYR A 29 8.88 -8.41 1.93
CA TYR A 29 9.48 -8.22 3.26
C TYR A 29 8.97 -9.20 4.32
N GLY A 30 7.89 -9.91 4.07
CA GLY A 30 7.41 -10.97 4.96
C GLY A 30 7.08 -10.49 6.37
N GLN A 31 7.68 -11.11 7.35
CA GLN A 31 7.38 -10.89 8.77
C GLN A 31 7.67 -9.47 9.28
N GLN A 32 8.39 -8.66 8.51
CA GLN A 32 8.61 -7.26 8.86
C GLN A 32 7.34 -6.42 8.67
N VAL A 33 6.34 -6.94 7.94
CA VAL A 33 5.21 -6.17 7.44
C VAL A 33 3.94 -6.41 8.25
N ILE A 34 3.29 -5.31 8.62
CA ILE A 34 1.88 -5.29 8.98
C ILE A 34 1.17 -4.54 7.86
N ALA A 35 0.26 -5.22 7.17
CA ALA A 35 -0.56 -4.61 6.15
C ALA A 35 -1.92 -4.23 6.74
N ILE A 36 -2.37 -3.02 6.49
CA ILE A 36 -3.74 -2.59 6.82
C ILE A 36 -4.52 -2.32 5.55
N ASP A 37 -5.80 -2.60 5.61
CA ASP A 37 -6.73 -2.36 4.52
C ASP A 37 -8.14 -2.25 5.09
N ASN A 38 -8.97 -1.39 4.53
CA ASN A 38 -10.36 -1.28 4.95
C ASN A 38 -11.30 -2.17 4.13
N CYS A 39 -10.77 -2.99 3.27
CA CYS A 39 -11.51 -3.95 2.47
C CYS A 39 -11.13 -5.37 2.91
N GLN A 40 -12.06 -6.05 3.57
CA GLN A 40 -11.81 -7.40 4.09
C GLN A 40 -11.51 -8.40 2.97
N GLU A 41 -12.16 -8.25 1.82
CA GLU A 41 -11.90 -9.12 0.66
C GLU A 41 -10.44 -9.02 0.18
N GLU A 42 -9.90 -7.82 0.17
CA GLU A 42 -8.49 -7.59 -0.20
C GLU A 42 -7.55 -8.26 0.80
N LEU A 43 -7.86 -8.19 2.08
CA LEU A 43 -7.06 -8.86 3.11
C LEU A 43 -7.15 -10.38 3.00
N ASP A 44 -8.32 -10.90 2.68
CA ASP A 44 -8.54 -12.34 2.52
C ASP A 44 -7.82 -12.89 1.28
N GLU A 45 -7.71 -12.10 0.23
CA GLU A 45 -7.01 -12.47 -1.00
C GLU A 45 -5.49 -12.41 -0.85
N ALA A 46 -4.98 -11.60 0.06
CA ALA A 46 -3.55 -11.41 0.23
C ALA A 46 -2.87 -12.72 0.65
N PRO A 47 -1.64 -12.98 0.16
CA PRO A 47 -0.93 -14.21 0.49
C PRO A 47 -0.53 -14.26 1.98
N ASP A 48 -0.20 -15.45 2.44
CA ASP A 48 0.35 -15.65 3.79
C ASP A 48 1.78 -15.09 3.89
N GLY A 49 2.28 -14.99 5.10
CA GLY A 49 3.67 -14.60 5.36
C GLY A 49 3.86 -13.25 6.01
N PHE A 50 2.80 -12.48 6.16
CA PHE A 50 2.81 -11.19 6.85
C PHE A 50 1.49 -10.96 7.59
N GLN A 51 1.52 -10.05 8.55
CA GLN A 51 0.33 -9.74 9.36
C GLN A 51 -0.61 -8.83 8.58
N LYS A 52 -1.92 -9.08 8.70
CA LYS A 52 -2.98 -8.31 8.04
C LYS A 52 -3.99 -7.87 9.07
N ILE A 53 -4.35 -6.60 9.04
CA ILE A 53 -5.32 -6.03 9.97
C ILE A 53 -6.30 -5.16 9.19
N TRP A 54 -7.61 -5.38 9.41
CA TRP A 54 -8.61 -4.44 8.92
C TRP A 54 -8.48 -3.13 9.69
N MET A 55 -8.26 -2.03 8.97
CA MET A 55 -8.08 -0.72 9.60
C MET A 55 -8.28 0.38 8.57
N ASP A 56 -8.87 1.48 9.01
CA ASP A 56 -9.01 2.69 8.21
C ASP A 56 -7.68 3.48 8.25
N ALA A 57 -7.14 3.75 7.08
CA ALA A 57 -5.90 4.52 6.94
C ALA A 57 -5.99 5.93 7.54
N CYS A 58 -7.21 6.48 7.60
CA CYS A 58 -7.46 7.82 8.15
C CYS A 58 -7.59 7.83 9.68
N HIS A 59 -7.72 6.66 10.29
CA HIS A 59 -7.92 6.50 11.74
C HIS A 59 -7.18 5.28 12.23
N MET A 60 -5.85 5.36 12.24
CA MET A 60 -5.00 4.26 12.66
C MET A 60 -4.99 4.13 14.18
N THR A 61 -5.11 2.89 14.66
CA THR A 61 -5.13 2.60 16.10
C THR A 61 -3.75 2.31 16.68
N PHE A 62 -2.71 2.38 15.87
CA PHE A 62 -1.34 2.21 16.35
C PHE A 62 -0.90 3.39 17.21
N PRO A 63 -0.01 3.15 18.19
CA PRO A 63 0.63 4.26 18.90
C PRO A 63 1.54 5.05 17.98
N ALA A 64 1.88 6.28 18.40
CA ALA A 64 2.86 7.09 17.68
C ALA A 64 4.23 6.43 17.67
N GLU A 65 5.02 6.73 16.64
CA GLU A 65 6.42 6.33 16.57
C GLU A 65 6.65 4.81 16.70
N GLN A 66 5.85 4.03 15.97
CA GLN A 66 5.91 2.57 16.01
C GLN A 66 6.73 1.96 14.87
N PHE A 67 6.70 2.55 13.68
CA PHE A 67 7.25 1.94 12.48
C PHE A 67 8.50 2.62 11.97
N ASP A 68 9.43 1.82 11.45
CA ASP A 68 10.61 2.33 10.76
C ASP A 68 10.28 2.80 9.35
N HIS A 69 9.30 2.16 8.70
CA HIS A 69 8.85 2.49 7.35
C HIS A 69 7.34 2.44 7.27
N VAL A 70 6.77 3.34 6.47
CA VAL A 70 5.36 3.27 6.06
C VAL A 70 5.33 3.31 4.54
N THR A 71 4.59 2.38 3.94
CA THR A 71 4.47 2.28 2.49
C THR A 71 3.03 2.50 2.04
N PHE A 72 2.88 3.20 0.93
CA PHE A 72 1.64 3.29 0.16
C PHE A 72 1.98 2.78 -1.24
N PHE A 73 1.71 1.51 -1.49
CA PHE A 73 2.02 0.89 -2.77
C PHE A 73 0.77 0.90 -3.66
N TYR A 74 0.66 1.92 -4.50
CA TYR A 74 -0.49 2.13 -5.38
C TYR A 74 -1.82 2.09 -4.64
N SER A 75 -1.87 2.72 -3.48
CA SER A 75 -3.06 2.73 -2.62
C SER A 75 -3.57 4.14 -2.32
N LEU A 76 -2.70 5.13 -2.20
CA LEU A 76 -3.11 6.50 -1.87
C LEU A 76 -4.04 7.09 -2.94
N MET A 77 -3.85 6.69 -4.19
CA MET A 77 -4.64 7.15 -5.33
C MET A 77 -6.12 6.76 -5.29
N TYR A 78 -6.49 5.81 -4.42
CA TYR A 78 -7.89 5.42 -4.24
C TYR A 78 -8.64 6.31 -3.24
N LEU A 79 -7.95 7.25 -2.61
CA LEU A 79 -8.54 8.14 -1.63
C LEU A 79 -8.80 9.52 -2.25
N ASP A 80 -9.85 10.19 -1.78
CA ASP A 80 -10.04 11.60 -2.11
C ASP A 80 -8.98 12.45 -1.37
N ARG A 81 -8.91 13.74 -1.72
CA ARG A 81 -7.86 14.62 -1.19
C ARG A 81 -7.87 14.75 0.32
N GLU A 82 -9.05 14.87 0.93
CA GLU A 82 -9.17 14.97 2.37
C GLU A 82 -8.71 13.69 3.07
N SER A 83 -9.09 12.54 2.52
CA SER A 83 -8.67 11.24 3.05
C SER A 83 -7.17 11.01 2.84
N GLN A 84 -6.62 11.42 1.70
CA GLN A 84 -5.17 11.37 1.46
C GLN A 84 -4.41 12.15 2.53
N LYS A 85 -4.87 13.37 2.81
CA LYS A 85 -4.25 14.22 3.82
C LYS A 85 -4.28 13.57 5.21
N LYS A 86 -5.44 13.02 5.59
CA LYS A 86 -5.58 12.34 6.89
C LYS A 86 -4.72 11.09 6.97
N ALA A 87 -4.68 10.28 5.91
CA ALA A 87 -3.85 9.07 5.87
C ALA A 87 -2.37 9.41 5.98
N LEU A 88 -1.91 10.47 5.32
CA LEU A 88 -0.52 10.93 5.41
C LEU A 88 -0.19 11.48 6.79
N GLN A 89 -1.12 12.18 7.44
CA GLN A 89 -0.95 12.63 8.81
C GLN A 89 -0.82 11.46 9.79
N GLU A 90 -1.64 10.43 9.63
CA GLU A 90 -1.55 9.21 10.43
C GLU A 90 -0.24 8.46 10.16
N ALA A 91 0.17 8.36 8.90
CA ALA A 91 1.45 7.76 8.54
C ALA A 91 2.61 8.47 9.22
N TYR A 92 2.61 9.80 9.20
CA TYR A 92 3.64 10.59 9.90
C TYR A 92 3.63 10.32 11.40
N ARG A 93 2.45 10.25 12.00
CA ARG A 93 2.31 10.02 13.45
C ARG A 93 2.90 8.68 13.87
N VAL A 94 2.66 7.62 13.09
CA VAL A 94 3.10 6.27 13.45
C VAL A 94 4.53 5.96 13.04
N LEU A 95 5.18 6.83 12.27
CA LEU A 95 6.59 6.71 11.94
C LEU A 95 7.47 7.10 13.11
N LYS A 96 8.52 6.32 13.36
CA LYS A 96 9.56 6.69 14.30
C LYS A 96 10.32 7.92 13.80
N PRO A 97 10.94 8.71 14.71
CA PRO A 97 11.90 9.73 14.29
C PRO A 97 12.98 9.13 13.38
N GLY A 98 13.18 9.73 12.21
CA GLY A 98 14.10 9.19 11.20
C GLY A 98 13.51 8.09 10.34
N GLY A 99 12.28 7.67 10.61
CA GLY A 99 11.57 6.71 9.78
C GLY A 99 11.26 7.29 8.39
N GLN A 100 10.96 6.41 7.44
CA GLN A 100 10.78 6.81 6.05
C GLN A 100 9.39 6.44 5.52
N LEU A 101 8.82 7.37 4.77
CA LEU A 101 7.61 7.15 4.01
C LEU A 101 7.99 6.83 2.56
N HIS A 102 7.43 5.75 2.03
CA HIS A 102 7.66 5.34 0.65
C HIS A 102 6.32 5.32 -0.08
N LEU A 103 6.27 6.01 -1.20
CA LEU A 103 5.05 6.17 -1.98
C LEU A 103 5.28 5.72 -3.42
N TRP A 104 4.50 4.73 -3.86
CA TRP A 104 4.36 4.38 -5.27
C TRP A 104 2.97 4.78 -5.71
N ASP A 105 2.90 5.59 -6.75
CA ASP A 105 1.63 6.06 -7.27
C ASP A 105 1.73 6.24 -8.77
N ALA A 106 0.59 6.35 -9.41
CA ALA A 106 0.52 6.62 -10.83
C ALA A 106 0.17 8.08 -11.06
N GLU A 107 0.76 8.65 -12.10
CA GLU A 107 0.30 9.92 -12.61
C GLU A 107 -1.02 9.68 -13.33
N ILE A 108 -2.10 10.21 -12.78
CA ILE A 108 -3.43 10.10 -13.36
C ILE A 108 -3.94 11.47 -13.72
N GLU A 109 -4.53 11.57 -14.91
CA GLU A 109 -5.03 12.84 -15.44
C GLU A 109 -6.17 13.39 -14.60
N LYS A 110 -7.01 12.50 -14.07
CA LYS A 110 -8.13 12.85 -13.20
C LYS A 110 -8.06 12.07 -11.90
N ALA A 111 -8.17 12.79 -10.78
CA ALA A 111 -8.15 12.18 -9.46
C ALA A 111 -9.42 11.38 -9.18
N TYR A 112 -9.32 10.42 -8.24
CA TYR A 112 -10.48 9.71 -7.72
C TYR A 112 -11.63 10.70 -7.38
N PRO A 113 -12.89 10.42 -7.72
CA PRO A 113 -13.42 9.11 -8.14
C PRO A 113 -13.49 8.87 -9.66
N GLU A 114 -12.83 9.67 -10.47
CA GLU A 114 -12.82 9.46 -11.91
C GLU A 114 -12.18 8.11 -12.27
N PRO A 115 -12.74 7.39 -13.25
CA PRO A 115 -12.19 6.08 -13.65
C PRO A 115 -10.76 6.18 -14.16
N PHE A 116 -9.93 5.24 -13.73
CA PHE A 116 -8.57 5.07 -14.25
C PHE A 116 -8.13 3.62 -14.06
N VAL A 117 -7.19 3.18 -14.89
CA VAL A 117 -6.58 1.85 -14.75
C VAL A 117 -5.08 2.00 -15.02
N VAL A 118 -4.27 1.41 -14.15
CA VAL A 118 -2.83 1.31 -14.32
C VAL A 118 -2.45 -0.16 -14.27
N GLU A 119 -1.80 -0.64 -15.32
CA GLU A 119 -1.28 -2.00 -15.38
C GLU A 119 0.22 -2.00 -15.13
N LEU A 120 0.67 -2.96 -14.33
CA LEU A 120 2.07 -3.09 -13.93
C LEU A 120 2.54 -4.52 -14.05
N ASP A 121 3.79 -4.65 -14.51
CA ASP A 121 4.57 -5.87 -14.33
C ASP A 121 5.56 -5.59 -13.20
N ILE A 122 5.55 -6.44 -12.18
CA ILE A 122 6.39 -6.27 -10.99
C ILE A 122 7.31 -7.47 -10.87
N GLN A 123 8.61 -7.23 -10.88
CA GLN A 123 9.61 -8.28 -10.69
C GLN A 123 10.09 -8.26 -9.23
N LEU A 124 9.76 -9.31 -8.49
CA LEU A 124 10.31 -9.60 -7.18
C LEU A 124 11.48 -10.57 -7.33
N PRO A 125 12.30 -10.78 -6.28
CA PRO A 125 13.44 -11.69 -6.38
C PRO A 125 13.09 -13.10 -6.80
N THR A 126 11.90 -13.59 -6.43
CA THR A 126 11.49 -14.98 -6.64
C THR A 126 10.31 -15.14 -7.57
N GLU A 127 9.67 -14.07 -8.00
CA GLU A 127 8.46 -14.14 -8.83
C GLU A 127 8.23 -12.86 -9.60
N GLU A 128 7.50 -12.98 -10.69
CA GLU A 128 6.99 -11.85 -11.46
C GLU A 128 5.47 -11.79 -11.29
N ILE A 129 4.95 -10.60 -11.03
CA ILE A 129 3.52 -10.39 -10.83
C ILE A 129 3.02 -9.38 -11.86
N HIS A 130 1.96 -9.77 -12.57
CA HIS A 130 1.24 -8.90 -13.47
C HIS A 130 -0.07 -8.51 -12.81
N THR A 131 -0.28 -7.22 -12.57
CA THR A 131 -1.45 -6.75 -11.85
C THR A 131 -1.90 -5.38 -12.37
N GLY A 132 -3.13 -5.03 -12.03
CA GLY A 132 -3.71 -3.74 -12.36
C GLY A 132 -4.29 -3.07 -11.13
N TYR A 133 -4.20 -1.76 -11.12
CA TYR A 133 -4.81 -0.91 -10.09
C TYR A 133 -5.71 0.10 -10.78
N GLY A 134 -6.86 0.36 -10.20
CA GLY A 134 -7.73 1.37 -10.75
C GLY A 134 -9.15 1.35 -10.25
N VAL A 135 -9.89 2.29 -10.76
CA VAL A 135 -11.33 2.43 -10.53
C VAL A 135 -12.01 2.34 -11.88
N VAL A 136 -12.91 1.39 -12.03
CA VAL A 136 -13.70 1.23 -13.25
C VAL A 136 -15.05 1.92 -13.03
N SER A 137 -15.50 2.67 -14.03
CA SER A 137 -16.84 3.23 -13.94
C SER A 137 -17.87 2.09 -14.02
N ASP A 138 -18.84 2.14 -13.14
CA ASP A 138 -20.00 1.27 -13.26
C ASP A 138 -20.75 1.67 -14.54
N VAL A 139 -20.55 0.89 -15.57
CA VAL A 139 -21.34 1.03 -16.77
C VAL A 139 -22.67 0.35 -16.52
N VAL A 140 -23.64 1.16 -16.30
CA VAL A 140 -25.00 0.65 -16.16
C VAL A 140 -25.60 0.46 -17.56
#